data_29e9c66784211acbdb516c17e3155fe5
#
_entry.id   29e9c66784211acbdb516c17e3155fe5
#
_cell.length_a   1.000
_cell.length_b   1.000
_cell.length_c   1.000
_cell.angle_alpha   90.00
_cell.angle_beta   90.00
_cell.angle_gamma   90.00
#
_symmetry.space_group_name_H-M   'P 1'
#
loop_
_entity.id
_entity.type
_entity.pdbx_description
1 polymer ?
#
loop_
_entity_poly.entity_id
_entity_poly.type
_entity_poly.pdbx_seq_one_letter_code
_entity_poly.pdbx_strand_id
1 'polypeptide(L)'
;MHFSELKASNTTRHVLGLSGGKDSAALAIYIRDKYPELSAKMEYFFTDTGSEMKEVYEFLDSMEAFLDTKIHRLSSGKPFEHWLKVHNNYLPSAKQRWCTRTMKIKPFEEFIGDDDVISYIGIRADENRQGYESNKETIRPVFPFVEDGIMRGDVFGMLDKSVG
;
A
#
# COMPACT_ATOMS: atom_id res chain seq x y z
N MET A 1 11.50 1.52 -18.63
CA MET A 1 10.33 2.41 -18.85
C MET A 1 9.89 2.97 -17.50
N HIS A 2 9.72 4.27 -17.44
CA HIS A 2 9.26 4.92 -16.21
C HIS A 2 7.80 4.54 -15.91
N PHE A 3 7.45 4.43 -14.63
CA PHE A 3 6.11 3.99 -14.23
C PHE A 3 5.01 4.90 -14.79
N SER A 4 5.26 6.20 -14.94
CA SER A 4 4.27 7.14 -15.50
C SER A 4 3.98 6.92 -16.99
N GLU A 5 4.84 6.17 -17.67
CA GLU A 5 4.73 5.86 -19.09
C GLU A 5 4.11 4.51 -19.38
N LEU A 6 3.76 3.74 -18.35
CA LEU A 6 3.13 2.43 -18.51
C LEU A 6 1.81 2.57 -19.24
N LYS A 7 1.66 1.80 -20.31
CA LYS A 7 0.40 1.76 -21.03
C LYS A 7 -0.64 1.06 -20.19
N ALA A 8 -1.69 1.78 -19.88
CA ALA A 8 -2.83 1.26 -19.17
C ALA A 8 -4.06 1.45 -20.04
N SER A 9 -4.91 0.43 -20.10
CA SER A 9 -6.21 0.56 -20.75
C SER A 9 -7.17 1.32 -19.83
N ASN A 10 -8.34 1.69 -20.33
CA ASN A 10 -9.36 2.34 -19.50
C ASN A 10 -9.87 1.42 -18.38
N THR A 11 -9.62 0.11 -18.50
CA THR A 11 -10.03 -0.88 -17.49
C THR A 11 -8.94 -1.23 -16.50
N THR A 12 -7.71 -0.75 -16.73
CA THR A 12 -6.60 -1.00 -15.79
C THR A 12 -6.82 -0.19 -14.51
N ARG A 13 -6.75 -0.88 -13.38
CA ARG A 13 -6.88 -0.24 -12.06
C ARG A 13 -5.51 0.18 -11.56
N HIS A 14 -5.46 1.33 -10.89
CA HIS A 14 -4.26 1.84 -10.23
C HIS A 14 -4.50 1.81 -8.74
N VAL A 15 -3.71 1.04 -8.00
CA VAL A 15 -3.92 0.86 -6.56
C VAL A 15 -2.66 1.20 -5.76
N LEU A 16 -2.84 1.79 -4.60
CA LEU A 16 -1.78 2.16 -3.68
C LEU A 16 -2.18 1.76 -2.27
N GLY A 17 -1.41 0.86 -1.67
CA GLY A 17 -1.65 0.42 -0.30
C GLY A 17 -1.04 1.36 0.72
N LEU A 18 -1.84 1.82 1.64
CA LEU A 18 -1.41 2.60 2.78
C LEU A 18 -1.25 1.66 3.98
N SER A 19 -0.04 1.57 4.51
CA SER A 19 0.25 0.65 5.63
C SER A 19 0.16 1.31 7.00
N GLY A 20 -0.17 2.61 7.04
CA GLY A 20 -0.06 3.41 8.25
C GLY A 20 1.37 3.90 8.51
N GLY A 21 2.33 3.47 7.68
CA GLY A 21 3.71 3.92 7.75
C GLY A 21 3.99 5.16 6.91
N LYS A 22 5.17 5.73 7.10
CA LYS A 22 5.57 7.00 6.48
C LYS A 22 5.73 6.91 4.97
N ASP A 23 6.32 5.82 4.48
CA ASP A 23 6.71 5.71 3.08
C ASP A 23 5.51 5.61 2.14
N SER A 24 4.51 4.81 2.49
CA SER A 24 3.31 4.69 1.66
C SER A 24 2.48 5.97 1.65
N ALA A 25 2.40 6.65 2.79
CA ALA A 25 1.73 7.94 2.88
C ALA A 25 2.45 9.01 2.04
N ALA A 26 3.77 9.06 2.14
CA ALA A 26 4.58 9.98 1.33
C ALA A 26 4.43 9.69 -0.16
N LEU A 27 4.32 8.42 -0.55
CA LEU A 27 4.10 8.05 -1.95
C LEU A 27 2.76 8.58 -2.46
N ALA A 28 1.71 8.48 -1.67
CA ALA A 28 0.40 9.03 -2.04
C ALA A 28 0.48 10.55 -2.25
N ILE A 29 1.14 11.25 -1.36
CA ILE A 29 1.35 12.70 -1.44
C ILE A 29 2.19 13.06 -2.68
N TYR A 30 3.28 12.33 -2.89
CA TYR A 30 4.19 12.54 -4.01
C TYR A 30 3.49 12.39 -5.35
N ILE A 31 2.69 11.33 -5.50
CA ILE A 31 1.93 11.11 -6.75
C ILE A 31 0.88 12.21 -6.95
N ARG A 32 0.20 12.63 -5.89
CA ARG A 32 -0.76 13.71 -5.97
C ARG A 32 -0.12 15.02 -6.45
N ASP A 33 1.05 15.34 -5.93
CA ASP A 33 1.71 16.61 -6.24
C ASP A 33 2.39 16.59 -7.60
N LYS A 34 3.04 15.49 -7.97
CA LYS A 34 3.84 15.41 -9.18
C LYS A 34 3.12 14.77 -10.36
N TYR A 35 2.18 13.88 -10.10
CA TYR A 35 1.43 13.16 -11.12
C TYR A 35 -0.09 13.26 -10.83
N PRO A 36 -0.67 14.47 -10.89
CA PRO A 36 -2.06 14.67 -10.49
C PRO A 36 -3.08 13.89 -11.33
N GLU A 37 -2.79 13.66 -12.61
CA GLU A 37 -3.66 12.87 -13.47
C GLU A 37 -3.71 11.41 -13.02
N LEU A 38 -2.57 10.86 -12.59
CA LEU A 38 -2.48 9.52 -12.04
C LEU A 38 -3.20 9.44 -10.70
N SER A 39 -3.00 10.45 -9.86
CA SER A 39 -3.65 10.51 -8.53
C SER A 39 -5.19 10.50 -8.67
N ALA A 40 -5.73 11.14 -9.69
CA ALA A 40 -7.17 11.17 -9.92
C ALA A 40 -7.76 9.78 -10.23
N LYS A 41 -6.94 8.85 -10.72
CA LYS A 41 -7.34 7.48 -11.03
C LYS A 41 -6.99 6.48 -9.92
N MET A 42 -6.27 6.92 -8.89
CA MET A 42 -5.73 6.04 -7.87
C MET A 42 -6.80 5.55 -6.90
N GLU A 43 -6.80 4.25 -6.64
CA GLU A 43 -7.59 3.65 -5.56
C GLU A 43 -6.66 3.37 -4.39
N TYR A 44 -7.04 3.83 -3.20
CA TYR A 44 -6.25 3.64 -1.98
C TYR A 44 -6.87 2.54 -1.13
N PHE A 45 -6.04 1.70 -0.55
CA PHE A 45 -6.51 0.66 0.34
C PHE A 45 -5.60 0.51 1.56
N PHE A 46 -6.15 0.00 2.64
CA PHE A 46 -5.45 -0.35 3.87
C PHE A 46 -5.91 -1.73 4.29
N THR A 47 -4.97 -2.61 4.62
CA THR A 47 -5.30 -3.96 5.08
C THR A 47 -5.38 -3.96 6.60
N ASP A 48 -6.60 -4.05 7.12
CA ASP A 48 -6.88 -3.96 8.55
C ASP A 48 -6.76 -5.34 9.18
N THR A 49 -5.80 -5.50 10.10
CA THR A 49 -5.60 -6.74 10.84
C THR A 49 -6.50 -6.83 12.08
N GLY A 50 -7.19 -5.74 12.44
CA GLY A 50 -7.99 -5.65 13.65
C GLY A 50 -7.18 -5.41 14.92
N SER A 51 -5.84 -5.37 14.80
CA SER A 51 -4.94 -5.20 15.95
C SER A 51 -4.03 -3.98 15.78
N GLU A 52 -4.41 -3.04 14.92
CA GLU A 52 -3.64 -1.82 14.70
C GLU A 52 -3.86 -0.82 15.85
N MET A 53 -2.87 0.04 16.06
CA MET A 53 -2.97 1.10 17.05
C MET A 53 -3.99 2.17 16.60
N LYS A 54 -4.63 2.80 17.57
CA LYS A 54 -5.64 3.84 17.32
C LYS A 54 -5.09 4.95 16.41
N GLU A 55 -3.83 5.31 16.60
CA GLU A 55 -3.15 6.36 15.82
C GLU A 55 -3.10 6.03 14.33
N VAL A 56 -3.05 4.77 13.97
CA VAL A 56 -3.08 4.32 12.57
C VAL A 56 -4.42 4.68 11.92
N TYR A 57 -5.51 4.41 12.61
CA TYR A 57 -6.85 4.74 12.10
C TYR A 57 -7.07 6.24 11.99
N GLU A 58 -6.60 7.00 12.96
CA GLU A 58 -6.67 8.47 12.94
C GLU A 58 -5.85 9.03 11.78
N PHE A 59 -4.69 8.45 11.53
CA PHE A 59 -3.84 8.84 10.41
C PHE A 59 -4.52 8.56 9.07
N LEU A 60 -5.18 7.39 8.94
CA LEU A 60 -5.91 7.06 7.72
C LEU A 60 -7.06 8.05 7.47
N ASP A 61 -7.78 8.45 8.52
CA ASP A 61 -8.84 9.44 8.41
C ASP A 61 -8.28 10.79 7.92
N SER A 62 -7.12 11.20 8.45
CA SER A 62 -6.43 12.41 8.00
C SER A 62 -6.01 12.31 6.53
N MET A 63 -5.53 11.16 6.10
CA MET A 63 -5.15 10.94 4.72
C MET A 63 -6.35 10.96 3.78
N GLU A 64 -7.49 10.42 4.18
CA GLU A 64 -8.72 10.51 3.40
C GLU A 64 -9.12 11.97 3.17
N ALA A 65 -9.04 12.78 4.20
CA ALA A 65 -9.35 14.20 4.10
C ALA A 65 -8.35 14.93 3.19
N PHE A 66 -7.07 14.63 3.34
CA PHE A 66 -6.01 15.27 2.55
C PHE A 66 -6.11 14.91 1.07
N LEU A 67 -6.33 13.63 0.76
CA LEU A 67 -6.42 13.13 -0.60
C LEU A 67 -7.79 13.36 -1.24
N ASP A 68 -8.78 13.74 -0.44
CA ASP A 68 -10.18 13.90 -0.87
C ASP A 68 -10.70 12.64 -1.57
N THR A 69 -10.36 11.49 -1.01
CA THR A 69 -10.68 10.17 -1.58
C THR A 69 -10.79 9.16 -0.45
N LYS A 70 -11.74 8.24 -0.58
CA LYS A 70 -11.94 7.18 0.39
C LYS A 70 -10.81 6.15 0.33
N ILE A 71 -10.33 5.72 1.49
CA ILE A 71 -9.40 4.61 1.62
C ILE A 71 -10.21 3.34 1.92
N HIS A 72 -10.11 2.35 1.02
CA HIS A 72 -10.79 1.08 1.21
C HIS A 72 -10.10 0.29 2.32
N ARG A 73 -10.86 -0.13 3.32
CA ARG A 73 -10.32 -0.89 4.46
C ARG A 73 -10.62 -2.36 4.24
N LEU A 74 -9.58 -3.13 3.93
CA LEU A 74 -9.68 -4.55 3.61
C LEU A 74 -9.42 -5.37 4.86
N SER A 75 -10.13 -6.47 5.03
CA SER A 75 -9.98 -7.34 6.19
C SER A 75 -10.19 -8.79 5.78
N SER A 76 -9.53 -9.71 6.50
CA SER A 76 -9.79 -11.14 6.36
C SER A 76 -11.13 -11.57 6.94
N GLY A 77 -11.85 -10.64 7.58
CA GLY A 77 -13.10 -10.93 8.30
C GLY A 77 -12.90 -11.46 9.71
N LYS A 78 -11.65 -11.71 10.10
CA LYS A 78 -11.29 -12.23 11.42
C LYS A 78 -10.09 -11.45 11.98
N PRO A 79 -10.05 -11.22 13.31
CA PRO A 79 -8.94 -10.51 13.94
C PRO A 79 -7.65 -11.33 13.99
N PHE A 80 -6.54 -10.66 14.27
CA PHE A 80 -5.23 -11.29 14.39
C PHE A 80 -5.23 -12.47 15.37
N GLU A 81 -5.90 -12.32 16.50
CA GLU A 81 -5.99 -13.34 17.54
C GLU A 81 -6.61 -14.64 17.03
N HIS A 82 -7.60 -14.55 16.15
CA HIS A 82 -8.20 -15.74 15.52
C HIS A 82 -7.16 -16.51 14.70
N TRP A 83 -6.39 -15.79 13.87
CA TRP A 83 -5.39 -16.43 13.01
C TRP A 83 -4.21 -16.95 13.81
N LEU A 84 -3.87 -16.29 14.91
CA LEU A 84 -2.83 -16.78 15.81
C LEU A 84 -3.23 -18.15 16.38
N LYS A 85 -4.48 -18.34 16.76
CA LYS A 85 -4.98 -19.63 17.24
C LYS A 85 -5.00 -20.69 16.14
N VAL A 86 -5.39 -20.32 14.92
CA VAL A 86 -5.38 -21.22 13.77
C VAL A 86 -3.96 -21.75 13.52
N HIS A 87 -2.95 -20.93 13.75
CA HIS A 87 -1.54 -21.29 13.58
C HIS A 87 -0.89 -21.77 14.87
N ASN A 88 -1.69 -22.33 15.80
CA ASN A 88 -1.23 -22.91 17.06
C ASN A 88 -0.39 -21.96 17.93
N ASN A 89 -0.76 -20.69 17.93
CA ASN A 89 -0.06 -19.61 18.65
C ASN A 89 1.37 -19.35 18.17
N TYR A 90 1.75 -19.83 17.00
CA TYR A 90 3.03 -19.45 16.38
C TYR A 90 2.95 -17.99 15.92
N LEU A 91 3.82 -17.15 16.47
CA LEU A 91 3.91 -15.76 16.05
C LEU A 91 4.49 -15.66 14.62
N PRO A 92 4.04 -14.67 13.82
CA PRO A 92 4.64 -14.44 12.51
C PRO A 92 6.14 -14.17 12.61
N SER A 93 6.89 -14.68 11.67
CA SER A 93 8.34 -14.48 11.60
C SER A 93 8.77 -14.31 10.15
N ALA A 94 10.06 -14.01 9.95
CA ALA A 94 10.61 -13.90 8.60
C ALA A 94 10.46 -15.19 7.78
N LYS A 95 10.45 -16.35 8.46
CA LYS A 95 10.29 -17.67 7.80
C LYS A 95 8.84 -18.12 7.71
N GLN A 96 7.98 -17.66 8.64
CA GLN A 96 6.57 -18.03 8.69
C GLN A 96 5.72 -16.76 8.67
N ARG A 97 5.49 -16.27 7.46
CA ARG A 97 4.79 -15.01 7.23
C ARG A 97 3.28 -15.22 7.00
N TRP A 98 2.65 -16.08 7.80
CA TRP A 98 1.22 -16.33 7.66
C TRP A 98 0.40 -15.05 7.85
N CYS A 99 0.84 -14.13 8.70
CA CYS A 99 0.16 -12.85 8.90
C CYS A 99 0.06 -12.08 7.59
N THR A 100 1.16 -11.95 6.86
CA THR A 100 1.18 -11.27 5.56
C THR A 100 0.26 -11.95 4.55
N ARG A 101 0.38 -13.28 4.42
CA ARG A 101 -0.41 -14.03 3.45
C ARG A 101 -1.90 -13.99 3.76
N THR A 102 -2.28 -14.28 4.99
CA THR A 102 -3.68 -14.45 5.38
C THR A 102 -4.40 -13.12 5.56
N MET A 103 -3.72 -12.13 6.15
CA MET A 103 -4.36 -10.89 6.56
C MET A 103 -4.11 -9.73 5.62
N LYS A 104 -3.13 -9.83 4.72
CA LYS A 104 -2.77 -8.76 3.79
C LYS A 104 -2.91 -9.17 2.33
N ILE A 105 -2.23 -10.23 1.91
CA ILE A 105 -2.21 -10.63 0.49
C ILE A 105 -3.57 -11.15 0.05
N LYS A 106 -4.19 -12.06 0.80
CA LYS A 106 -5.50 -12.60 0.42
C LYS A 106 -6.59 -11.54 0.33
N PRO A 107 -6.78 -10.66 1.33
CA PRO A 107 -7.75 -9.58 1.21
C PRO A 107 -7.48 -8.66 0.01
N PHE A 108 -6.21 -8.38 -0.28
CA PHE A 108 -5.82 -7.60 -1.43
C PHE A 108 -6.19 -8.29 -2.74
N GLU A 109 -5.91 -9.60 -2.86
CA GLU A 109 -6.24 -10.36 -4.05
C GLU A 109 -7.76 -10.44 -4.26
N GLU A 110 -8.53 -10.57 -3.20
CA GLU A 110 -10.00 -10.54 -3.25
C GLU A 110 -10.52 -9.17 -3.70
N PHE A 111 -9.92 -8.09 -3.20
CA PHE A 111 -10.28 -6.72 -3.56
C PHE A 111 -10.09 -6.46 -5.05
N ILE A 112 -9.00 -6.98 -5.60
CA ILE A 112 -8.65 -6.79 -7.01
C ILE A 112 -9.42 -7.76 -7.91
N GLY A 113 -9.67 -8.98 -7.46
CA GLY A 113 -10.26 -10.03 -8.28
C GLY A 113 -9.33 -10.41 -9.44
N ASP A 114 -9.88 -10.49 -10.65
CA ASP A 114 -9.12 -10.82 -11.86
C ASP A 114 -8.84 -9.59 -12.75
N ASP A 115 -9.01 -8.41 -12.20
CA ASP A 115 -8.76 -7.17 -12.93
C ASP A 115 -7.28 -6.97 -13.22
N ASP A 116 -6.98 -6.27 -14.31
CA ASP A 116 -5.62 -5.82 -14.61
C ASP A 116 -5.29 -4.64 -13.71
N VAL A 117 -4.19 -4.74 -12.94
CA VAL A 117 -3.85 -3.80 -11.87
C VAL A 117 -2.39 -3.41 -11.92
N ILE A 118 -2.13 -2.12 -11.72
CA ILE A 118 -0.80 -1.60 -11.43
C ILE A 118 -0.78 -1.24 -9.94
N SER A 119 0.12 -1.89 -9.19
CA SER A 119 0.26 -1.68 -7.75
C SER A 119 1.48 -0.80 -7.46
N TYR A 120 1.24 0.35 -6.82
CA TYR A 120 2.28 1.33 -6.50
C TYR A 120 2.81 1.08 -5.10
N ILE A 121 4.12 0.82 -4.99
CA ILE A 121 4.75 0.38 -3.75
C ILE A 121 5.77 1.42 -3.30
N GLY A 122 5.71 1.80 -2.02
CA GLY A 122 6.50 2.89 -1.43
C GLY A 122 7.89 2.48 -0.94
N ILE A 123 8.58 1.59 -1.64
CA ILE A 123 9.97 1.26 -1.32
C ILE A 123 10.86 2.40 -1.82
N ARG A 124 11.70 2.94 -0.94
CA ARG A 124 12.60 4.06 -1.27
C ARG A 124 13.85 3.56 -2.01
N ALA A 125 14.51 4.50 -2.70
CA ALA A 125 15.73 4.21 -3.44
C ALA A 125 16.89 3.75 -2.55
N ASP A 126 16.90 4.16 -1.27
CA ASP A 126 17.94 3.80 -0.30
C ASP A 126 17.61 2.52 0.49
N GLU A 127 16.46 1.88 0.23
CA GLU A 127 16.12 0.61 0.85
C GLU A 127 16.59 -0.55 -0.02
N ASN A 128 17.19 -1.54 0.64
CA ASN A 128 17.62 -2.76 -0.03
C ASN A 128 16.70 -3.90 0.40
N ARG A 129 15.43 -3.82 -0.03
CA ARG A 129 14.46 -4.88 0.23
C ARG A 129 13.56 -5.08 -0.97
N GLN A 130 13.06 -6.29 -1.09
CA GLN A 130 12.00 -6.60 -2.05
C GLN A 130 10.66 -6.50 -1.33
N GLY A 131 9.69 -5.83 -1.94
CA GLY A 131 8.32 -5.91 -1.49
C GLY A 131 7.78 -7.33 -1.70
N TYR A 132 6.79 -7.73 -0.92
CA TYR A 132 6.12 -8.99 -1.20
C TYR A 132 5.27 -8.84 -2.45
N GLU A 133 5.28 -9.84 -3.29
CA GLU A 133 4.56 -9.84 -4.55
C GLU A 133 3.39 -10.82 -4.49
N SER A 134 2.29 -10.43 -5.13
CA SER A 134 1.20 -11.37 -5.38
C SER A 134 1.62 -12.31 -6.52
N ASN A 135 1.18 -13.57 -6.45
CA ASN A 135 1.42 -14.54 -7.51
C ASN A 135 0.51 -14.33 -8.73
N LYS A 136 -0.39 -13.36 -8.71
CA LYS A 136 -1.29 -13.07 -9.83
C LYS A 136 -0.54 -12.33 -10.94
N GLU A 137 -0.61 -12.85 -12.16
CA GLU A 137 0.02 -12.25 -13.33
C GLU A 137 -0.65 -10.93 -13.75
N THR A 138 -1.88 -10.72 -13.33
CA THR A 138 -2.64 -9.50 -13.62
C THR A 138 -2.17 -8.29 -12.81
N ILE A 139 -1.33 -8.50 -11.80
CA ILE A 139 -0.82 -7.45 -10.93
C ILE A 139 0.61 -7.10 -11.32
N ARG A 140 0.83 -5.84 -11.71
CA ARG A 140 2.16 -5.33 -12.06
C ARG A 140 2.63 -4.38 -10.96
N PRO A 141 3.67 -4.74 -10.17
CA PRO A 141 4.20 -3.85 -9.17
C PRO A 141 5.09 -2.77 -9.81
N VAL A 142 5.00 -1.54 -9.32
CA VAL A 142 5.89 -0.46 -9.69
C VAL A 142 6.43 0.22 -8.44
N PHE A 143 7.61 0.80 -8.53
CA PHE A 143 8.34 1.38 -7.40
C PHE A 143 8.73 2.83 -7.73
N PRO A 144 7.78 3.78 -7.62
CA PRO A 144 8.03 5.15 -8.06
C PRO A 144 9.21 5.82 -7.35
N PHE A 145 9.39 5.59 -6.05
CA PHE A 145 10.50 6.19 -5.31
C PHE A 145 11.86 5.65 -5.78
N VAL A 146 11.92 4.37 -6.13
CA VAL A 146 13.16 3.78 -6.67
C VAL A 146 13.47 4.39 -8.03
N GLU A 147 12.46 4.49 -8.90
CA GLU A 147 12.64 5.02 -10.24
C GLU A 147 13.01 6.51 -10.24
N ASP A 148 12.48 7.28 -9.31
CA ASP A 148 12.73 8.73 -9.22
C ASP A 148 13.85 9.08 -8.24
N GLY A 149 14.52 8.09 -7.63
CA GLY A 149 15.64 8.31 -6.74
C GLY A 149 15.29 8.96 -5.41
N ILE A 150 14.07 8.72 -4.91
CA ILE A 150 13.58 9.32 -3.66
C ILE A 150 14.12 8.55 -2.46
N MET A 151 14.76 9.27 -1.53
CA MET A 151 15.39 8.72 -0.34
C MET A 151 14.66 9.13 0.93
N ARG A 152 15.09 8.58 2.06
CA ARG A 152 14.45 8.80 3.37
C ARG A 152 14.30 10.28 3.73
N GLY A 153 15.33 11.09 3.48
CA GLY A 153 15.28 12.53 3.74
C GLY A 153 14.20 13.24 2.96
N ASP A 154 13.99 12.82 1.70
CA ASP A 154 12.95 13.37 0.85
C ASP A 154 11.56 13.05 1.38
N VAL A 155 11.36 11.82 1.87
CA VAL A 155 10.09 11.38 2.46
C VAL A 155 9.72 12.23 3.68
N PHE A 156 10.67 12.47 4.57
CA PHE A 156 10.42 13.33 5.74
C PHE A 156 10.02 14.75 5.33
N GLY A 157 10.69 15.31 4.32
CA GLY A 157 10.36 16.63 3.81
C GLY A 157 8.94 16.71 3.23
N MET A 158 8.50 15.69 2.52
CA MET A 158 7.14 15.62 1.97
C MET A 158 6.09 15.60 3.07
N LEU A 159 6.29 14.78 4.09
CA LEU A 159 5.35 14.64 5.19
C LEU A 159 5.26 15.92 6.03
N ASP A 160 6.38 16.56 6.31
CA ASP A 160 6.41 17.81 7.09
C ASP A 160 5.64 18.92 6.39
N LYS A 161 5.74 19.01 5.07
CA LYS A 161 5.05 20.04 4.30
C LYS A 161 3.54 19.80 4.18
N SER A 162 3.12 18.55 4.17
CA SER A 162 1.74 18.19 3.80
C SER A 162 0.88 17.80 4.99
N VAL A 163 1.37 16.95 5.86
CA VAL A 163 0.57 16.38 6.96
C VAL A 163 1.16 16.71 8.32
N GLY A 164 2.36 17.26 8.31
CA GLY A 164 3.02 17.72 9.54
C GLY A 164 3.28 16.64 10.54
#